data_063338f1e905469ef674d19e739adacb
#
_entry.id   063338f1e905469ef674d19e739adacb
#
_cell.length_a   1.000
_cell.length_b   1.000
_cell.length_c   1.000
_cell.angle_alpha   90.00
_cell.angle_beta   90.00
_cell.angle_gamma   90.00
#
_symmetry.space_group_name_H-M   'P 1'
#
loop_
_entity.id
_entity.type
_entity.pdbx_description
1 polymer ?
#
loop_
_entity_poly.entity_id
_entity_poly.type
_entity_poly.pdbx_seq_one_letter_code
_entity_poly.pdbx_strand_id
1 'polypeptide(L)'
;CTACHSAAQRSPRAGIPDTKSCLGCHQHILPDSPLIAPLREAADPQYPGYTGEPVRWVMVNRLSGHAYFNHMAHLNRGIGCTSCHGDVAGMERIRAPRDARMQWCLDCHRNPAPHLRPLEETASSHYSAADYLRDEEGKSIQTPLQLGNFLKRQWTIQPKTDCTACHH
;
A
#
# COMPACT_ATOMS: atom_id res chain seq x y z
N CYS A 1 -1.70 1.24 7.12
CA CYS A 1 -0.94 1.87 6.02
C CYS A 1 -1.25 3.36 5.88
N THR A 2 -2.51 3.74 5.74
CA THR A 2 -2.91 5.15 5.49
C THR A 2 -2.69 6.10 6.67
N ALA A 3 -2.51 5.60 7.89
CA ALA A 3 -2.10 6.42 9.05
C ALA A 3 -0.75 7.10 8.78
N CYS A 4 0.19 6.42 8.15
CA CYS A 4 1.50 6.96 7.79
C CYS A 4 1.55 7.47 6.33
N HIS A 5 0.89 6.78 5.41
CA HIS A 5 0.88 7.12 3.98
C HIS A 5 -0.44 7.80 3.58
N SER A 6 -0.83 8.86 4.28
CA SER A 6 -2.13 9.55 4.13
C SER A 6 -2.37 10.15 2.74
N ALA A 7 -1.31 10.42 1.98
CA ALA A 7 -1.41 10.92 0.61
C ALA A 7 -1.85 9.88 -0.41
N ALA A 8 -1.72 8.57 -0.10
CA ALA A 8 -1.93 7.49 -1.06
C ALA A 8 -3.35 7.47 -1.69
N GLN A 9 -4.37 7.89 -0.93
CA GLN A 9 -5.75 7.97 -1.43
C GLN A 9 -6.07 9.25 -2.21
N ARG A 10 -5.19 10.25 -2.18
CA ARG A 10 -5.44 11.59 -2.73
C ARG A 10 -4.38 12.05 -3.72
N SER A 11 -3.31 11.26 -3.90
CA SER A 11 -2.16 11.61 -4.73
C SER A 11 -1.67 10.41 -5.52
N PRO A 12 -1.05 10.63 -6.68
CA PRO A 12 -0.32 9.59 -7.40
C PRO A 12 0.80 8.97 -6.57
N ARG A 13 1.38 9.72 -5.64
CA ARG A 13 2.47 9.26 -4.76
C ARG A 13 1.97 9.11 -3.33
N ALA A 14 2.24 7.95 -2.72
CA ALA A 14 1.88 7.69 -1.33
C ALA A 14 2.63 8.58 -0.33
N GLY A 15 3.84 9.01 -0.70
CA GLY A 15 4.71 9.79 0.17
C GLY A 15 5.34 8.98 1.32
N ILE A 16 6.30 9.59 1.97
CA ILE A 16 6.88 9.11 3.24
C ILE A 16 6.56 10.20 4.26
N PRO A 17 6.00 9.86 5.44
CA PRO A 17 5.75 10.83 6.50
C PRO A 17 7.08 11.42 7.00
N ASP A 18 7.01 12.57 7.63
CA ASP A 18 8.17 13.12 8.32
C ASP A 18 8.60 12.25 9.50
N THR A 19 9.85 12.36 9.93
CA THR A 19 10.41 11.54 11.00
C THR A 19 9.72 11.79 12.35
N LYS A 20 9.19 12.99 12.59
CA LYS A 20 8.43 13.34 13.80
C LYS A 20 7.13 12.56 13.90
N SER A 21 6.46 12.31 12.75
CA SER A 21 5.27 11.45 12.71
C SER A 21 5.57 10.03 13.18
N CYS A 22 6.74 9.49 12.84
CA CYS A 22 7.20 8.18 13.32
C CYS A 22 7.43 8.20 14.83
N LEU A 23 8.08 9.24 15.35
CA LEU A 23 8.35 9.40 16.77
C LEU A 23 7.09 9.62 17.61
N GLY A 24 6.00 10.12 17.02
CA GLY A 24 4.71 10.22 17.71
C GLY A 24 4.28 8.91 18.39
N CYS A 25 4.62 7.78 17.81
CA CYS A 25 4.41 6.45 18.40
C CYS A 25 5.71 5.85 18.98
N HIS A 26 6.82 5.93 18.24
CA HIS A 26 8.05 5.22 18.58
C HIS A 26 8.83 5.83 19.74
N GLN A 27 8.50 7.02 20.22
CA GLN A 27 8.99 7.52 21.51
C GLN A 27 8.48 6.70 22.71
N HIS A 28 7.37 5.96 22.52
CA HIS A 28 6.76 5.11 23.58
C HIS A 28 6.79 3.62 23.23
N ILE A 29 6.87 3.30 21.95
CA ILE A 29 6.87 1.93 21.45
C ILE A 29 8.29 1.57 21.01
N LEU A 30 8.92 0.65 21.73
CA LEU A 30 10.29 0.19 21.51
C LEU A 30 11.33 1.33 21.52
N PRO A 31 11.27 2.30 22.45
CA PRO A 31 12.12 3.51 22.43
C PRO A 31 13.61 3.19 22.44
N ASP A 32 14.01 2.08 23.08
CA ASP A 32 15.41 1.68 23.25
C ASP A 32 15.88 0.69 22.17
N SER A 33 15.03 0.39 21.20
CA SER A 33 15.42 -0.48 20.09
C SER A 33 16.48 0.19 19.21
N PRO A 34 17.58 -0.49 18.88
CA PRO A 34 18.60 0.06 17.97
C PRO A 34 18.03 0.34 16.56
N LEU A 35 16.92 -0.29 16.18
CA LEU A 35 16.22 -0.03 14.93
C LEU A 35 15.52 1.33 14.93
N ILE A 36 15.19 1.87 16.09
CA ILE A 36 14.55 3.19 16.26
C ILE A 36 15.59 4.30 16.43
N ALA A 37 16.83 3.98 16.78
CA ALA A 37 17.88 4.98 16.98
C ALA A 37 17.99 6.00 15.82
N PRO A 38 17.98 5.60 14.52
CA PRO A 38 18.06 6.55 13.43
C PRO A 38 16.90 7.58 13.40
N LEU A 39 15.72 7.21 13.89
CA LEU A 39 14.59 8.15 13.99
C LEU A 39 14.83 9.16 15.12
N ARG A 40 15.37 8.70 16.27
CA ARG A 40 15.69 9.56 17.40
C ARG A 40 16.87 10.49 17.08
N GLU A 41 17.91 9.97 16.46
CA GLU A 41 19.04 10.76 15.96
C GLU A 41 18.59 11.90 15.03
N ALA A 42 17.60 11.63 14.18
CA ALA A 42 17.11 12.59 13.21
C ALA A 42 16.16 13.65 13.81
N ALA A 43 15.33 13.30 14.80
CA ALA A 43 14.20 14.13 15.16
C ALA A 43 13.91 14.32 16.67
N ASP A 44 14.70 13.73 17.56
CA ASP A 44 14.57 13.88 19.01
C ASP A 44 15.73 14.70 19.58
N PRO A 45 15.56 16.02 19.82
CA PRO A 45 16.63 16.85 20.35
C PRO A 45 17.14 16.46 21.76
N GLN A 46 16.42 15.61 22.47
CA GLN A 46 16.82 15.12 23.80
C GLN A 46 17.58 13.78 23.71
N TYR A 47 17.64 13.17 22.54
CA TYR A 47 18.38 11.94 22.36
C TYR A 47 19.90 12.18 22.32
N PRO A 48 20.74 11.43 23.09
CA PRO A 48 22.18 11.68 23.17
C PRO A 48 22.93 11.66 21.83
N GLY A 49 22.40 10.97 20.84
CA GLY A 49 22.94 10.90 19.48
C GLY A 49 22.26 11.86 18.49
N TYR A 50 21.50 12.84 18.93
CA TYR A 50 20.78 13.75 18.04
C TYR A 50 21.70 14.49 17.09
N THR A 51 21.38 14.41 15.79
CA THR A 51 22.11 15.07 14.70
C THR A 51 21.24 16.12 14.00
N GLY A 52 19.92 15.97 14.00
CA GLY A 52 19.00 16.75 13.20
C GLY A 52 19.03 16.42 11.70
N GLU A 53 19.88 15.48 11.28
CA GLU A 53 19.99 15.09 9.88
C GLU A 53 18.84 14.15 9.47
N PRO A 54 18.27 14.34 8.27
CA PRO A 54 17.19 13.47 7.78
C PRO A 54 17.61 12.00 7.69
N VAL A 55 16.69 11.08 8.04
CA VAL A 55 16.91 9.66 7.85
C VAL A 55 17.09 9.36 6.37
N ARG A 56 18.16 8.65 6.02
CA ARG A 56 18.45 8.21 4.65
C ARG A 56 17.64 6.95 4.33
N TRP A 57 16.40 7.16 3.86
CA TRP A 57 15.54 6.05 3.47
C TRP A 57 16.01 5.35 2.20
N VAL A 58 16.02 4.02 2.23
CA VAL A 58 16.24 3.20 1.05
C VAL A 58 14.90 2.91 0.38
N MET A 59 14.73 3.37 -0.87
CA MET A 59 13.52 3.11 -1.64
C MET A 59 13.56 1.68 -2.20
N VAL A 60 12.76 0.80 -1.62
CA VAL A 60 12.70 -0.63 -2.03
C VAL A 60 11.74 -0.89 -3.18
N ASN A 61 10.70 -0.07 -3.34
CA ASN A 61 9.76 -0.18 -4.45
C ASN A 61 10.05 0.94 -5.47
N ARG A 62 10.56 0.56 -6.62
CA ARG A 62 10.91 1.50 -7.70
C ARG A 62 10.27 1.05 -9.01
N LEU A 63 9.74 2.01 -9.75
CA LEU A 63 9.39 1.84 -11.16
C LEU A 63 10.45 2.48 -12.04
N SER A 64 10.57 2.01 -13.27
CA SER A 64 11.39 2.67 -14.30
C SER A 64 10.83 4.08 -14.57
N GLY A 65 11.74 5.03 -14.90
CA GLY A 65 11.37 6.45 -15.05
C GLY A 65 10.35 6.75 -16.15
N HIS A 66 10.16 5.81 -17.07
CA HIS A 66 9.18 5.91 -18.16
C HIS A 66 7.83 5.25 -17.82
N ALA A 67 7.67 4.70 -16.60
CA ALA A 67 6.42 4.10 -16.16
C ALA A 67 5.73 4.99 -15.12
N TYR A 68 4.51 5.38 -15.41
CA TYR A 68 3.69 6.17 -14.50
C TYR A 68 2.76 5.27 -13.68
N PHE A 69 2.72 5.47 -12.37
CA PHE A 69 1.82 4.78 -11.47
C PHE A 69 1.07 5.79 -10.57
N ASN A 70 -0.21 5.56 -10.37
CA ASN A 70 -1.05 6.43 -9.56
C ASN A 70 -1.71 5.64 -8.42
N HIS A 71 -1.22 5.83 -7.18
CA HIS A 71 -1.79 5.18 -5.99
C HIS A 71 -3.28 5.49 -5.82
N MET A 72 -3.68 6.77 -5.93
CA MET A 72 -5.05 7.20 -5.76
C MET A 72 -6.01 6.45 -6.70
N ALA A 73 -5.62 6.28 -7.97
CA ALA A 73 -6.44 5.58 -8.95
C ALA A 73 -6.67 4.11 -8.58
N HIS A 74 -5.68 3.45 -7.98
CA HIS A 74 -5.77 2.04 -7.58
C HIS A 74 -6.54 1.85 -6.27
N LEU A 75 -6.22 2.64 -5.26
CA LEU A 75 -6.88 2.54 -3.95
C LEU A 75 -8.36 2.89 -4.03
N ASN A 76 -8.71 3.95 -4.76
CA ASN A 76 -10.11 4.36 -4.93
C ASN A 76 -10.91 3.41 -5.86
N ARG A 77 -10.27 2.36 -6.38
CA ARG A 77 -10.89 1.27 -7.14
C ARG A 77 -10.77 -0.07 -6.42
N GLY A 78 -10.52 -0.06 -5.11
CA GLY A 78 -10.55 -1.25 -4.27
C GLY A 78 -9.31 -2.14 -4.36
N ILE A 79 -8.17 -1.65 -4.88
CA ILE A 79 -6.92 -2.40 -4.85
C ILE A 79 -6.26 -2.22 -3.49
N GLY A 80 -6.09 -3.31 -2.75
CA GLY A 80 -5.47 -3.27 -1.43
C GLY A 80 -3.96 -3.07 -1.46
N CYS A 81 -3.41 -2.38 -0.46
CA CYS A 81 -1.98 -2.13 -0.32
C CYS A 81 -1.15 -3.43 -0.38
N THR A 82 -1.63 -4.47 0.29
CA THR A 82 -0.96 -5.78 0.34
C THR A 82 -0.90 -6.50 -1.01
N SER A 83 -1.76 -6.16 -1.96
CA SER A 83 -1.72 -6.73 -3.32
C SER A 83 -0.42 -6.40 -4.06
N CYS A 84 0.15 -5.22 -3.77
CA CYS A 84 1.39 -4.75 -4.37
C CYS A 84 2.59 -4.83 -3.41
N HIS A 85 2.39 -4.51 -2.14
CA HIS A 85 3.47 -4.39 -1.16
C HIS A 85 3.66 -5.64 -0.30
N GLY A 86 2.78 -6.65 -0.42
CA GLY A 86 2.78 -7.83 0.42
C GLY A 86 2.35 -7.54 1.86
N ASP A 87 2.57 -8.49 2.74
CA ASP A 87 2.29 -8.32 4.18
C ASP A 87 3.43 -7.55 4.87
N VAL A 88 3.44 -6.23 4.68
CA VAL A 88 4.45 -5.33 5.28
C VAL A 88 4.43 -5.41 6.81
N ALA A 89 3.28 -5.67 7.43
CA ALA A 89 3.17 -5.75 8.88
C ALA A 89 3.93 -6.95 9.46
N GLY A 90 4.05 -8.04 8.70
CA GLY A 90 4.82 -9.22 9.07
C GLY A 90 6.29 -9.19 8.64
N MET A 91 6.76 -8.12 7.99
CA MET A 91 8.15 -8.04 7.52
C MET A 91 9.06 -7.43 8.58
N GLU A 92 10.07 -8.15 9.03
CA GLU A 92 11.16 -7.62 9.86
C GLU A 92 11.93 -6.49 9.12
N ARG A 93 12.17 -6.68 7.84
CA ARG A 93 12.72 -5.67 6.92
C ARG A 93 11.83 -5.55 5.71
N ILE A 94 11.41 -4.32 5.40
CA ILE A 94 10.59 -4.08 4.21
C ILE A 94 11.39 -4.41 2.95
N ARG A 95 10.79 -5.21 2.09
CA ARG A 95 11.32 -5.60 0.79
C ARG A 95 10.23 -5.54 -0.27
N ALA A 96 10.61 -5.33 -1.52
CA ALA A 96 9.68 -5.47 -2.63
C ALA A 96 9.28 -6.95 -2.77
N PRO A 97 8.03 -7.32 -2.60
CA PRO A 97 7.61 -8.72 -2.65
C PRO A 97 7.59 -9.25 -4.09
N ARG A 98 7.55 -8.34 -5.05
CA ARG A 98 7.47 -8.64 -6.48
C ARG A 98 8.35 -7.71 -7.29
N ASP A 99 8.80 -8.21 -8.41
CA ASP A 99 9.42 -7.40 -9.43
C ASP A 99 8.32 -6.63 -10.18
N ALA A 100 8.37 -5.30 -10.14
CA ALA A 100 7.38 -4.41 -10.76
C ALA A 100 7.58 -4.32 -12.29
N ARG A 101 7.62 -5.47 -12.97
CA ARG A 101 7.70 -5.55 -14.43
C ARG A 101 6.36 -5.26 -15.07
N MET A 102 6.39 -4.79 -16.31
CA MET A 102 5.20 -4.49 -17.11
C MET A 102 4.22 -5.67 -17.15
N GLN A 103 4.72 -6.90 -17.30
CA GLN A 103 3.88 -8.10 -17.35
C GLN A 103 3.03 -8.24 -16.08
N TRP A 104 3.60 -8.03 -14.90
CA TRP A 104 2.86 -8.11 -13.64
C TRP A 104 1.72 -7.08 -13.56
N CYS A 105 1.97 -5.85 -14.02
CA CYS A 105 0.92 -4.82 -14.09
C CYS A 105 -0.20 -5.25 -15.07
N LEU A 106 0.17 -5.76 -16.26
CA LEU A 106 -0.79 -6.19 -17.26
C LEU A 106 -1.60 -7.42 -16.81
N ASP A 107 -1.02 -8.35 -16.07
CA ASP A 107 -1.75 -9.51 -15.54
C ASP A 107 -2.86 -9.07 -14.60
N CYS A 108 -2.58 -8.11 -13.69
CA CYS A 108 -3.59 -7.51 -12.83
C CYS A 108 -4.64 -6.72 -13.64
N HIS A 109 -4.23 -5.90 -14.60
CA HIS A 109 -5.15 -5.11 -15.43
C HIS A 109 -6.06 -5.99 -16.29
N ARG A 110 -5.59 -7.14 -16.76
CA ARG A 110 -6.42 -8.11 -17.51
C ARG A 110 -7.39 -8.85 -16.61
N ASN A 111 -6.99 -9.14 -15.37
CA ASN A 111 -7.79 -9.86 -14.39
C ASN A 111 -7.71 -9.23 -12.99
N PRO A 112 -8.36 -8.07 -12.76
CA PRO A 112 -8.27 -7.36 -11.47
C PRO A 112 -9.07 -8.03 -10.34
N ALA A 113 -10.05 -8.86 -10.65
CA ALA A 113 -10.99 -9.41 -9.67
C ALA A 113 -10.33 -10.04 -8.43
N PRO A 114 -9.26 -10.85 -8.51
CA PRO A 114 -8.62 -11.43 -7.33
C PRO A 114 -8.00 -10.40 -6.36
N HIS A 115 -7.80 -9.17 -6.80
CA HIS A 115 -7.12 -8.10 -6.07
C HIS A 115 -8.08 -7.04 -5.52
N LEU A 116 -9.36 -7.10 -5.91
CA LEU A 116 -10.38 -6.16 -5.47
C LEU A 116 -10.90 -6.53 -4.09
N ARG A 117 -11.11 -5.50 -3.28
CA ARG A 117 -11.71 -5.58 -1.95
C ARG A 117 -12.56 -4.33 -1.68
N PRO A 118 -13.46 -4.34 -0.68
CA PRO A 118 -14.19 -3.15 -0.27
C PRO A 118 -13.26 -1.96 0.00
N LEU A 119 -13.73 -0.74 -0.26
CA LEU A 119 -12.87 0.46 -0.20
C LEU A 119 -12.30 0.69 1.18
N GLU A 120 -13.07 0.44 2.22
CA GLU A 120 -12.68 0.52 3.63
C GLU A 120 -11.55 -0.46 3.99
N GLU A 121 -11.43 -1.55 3.25
CA GLU A 121 -10.44 -2.60 3.48
C GLU A 121 -9.15 -2.43 2.65
N THR A 122 -9.06 -1.41 1.82
CA THR A 122 -7.89 -1.22 0.96
C THR A 122 -6.58 -1.03 1.74
N ALA A 123 -6.65 -0.47 2.94
CA ALA A 123 -5.50 -0.26 3.81
C ALA A 123 -5.32 -1.36 4.88
N SER A 124 -6.26 -2.30 4.99
CA SER A 124 -6.20 -3.39 5.97
C SER A 124 -5.11 -4.40 5.61
N SER A 125 -4.30 -4.76 6.61
CA SER A 125 -3.34 -5.87 6.53
C SER A 125 -3.96 -7.23 6.88
N HIS A 126 -5.16 -7.22 7.48
CA HIS A 126 -5.86 -8.41 7.99
C HIS A 126 -7.17 -8.69 7.24
N TYR A 127 -7.31 -8.13 6.03
CA TYR A 127 -8.49 -8.34 5.23
C TYR A 127 -8.71 -9.82 4.89
N SER A 128 -9.93 -10.28 5.12
CA SER A 128 -10.43 -11.58 4.67
C SER A 128 -11.72 -11.39 3.87
N ALA A 129 -11.80 -11.98 2.69
CA ALA A 129 -13.03 -11.97 1.89
C ALA A 129 -14.16 -12.76 2.58
N ALA A 130 -13.82 -13.67 3.50
CA ALA A 130 -14.80 -14.44 4.26
C ALA A 130 -15.68 -13.58 5.18
N ASP A 131 -15.19 -12.38 5.57
CA ASP A 131 -15.94 -11.44 6.40
C ASP A 131 -17.08 -10.76 5.60
N TYR A 132 -17.07 -10.89 4.28
CA TYR A 132 -18.05 -10.34 3.34
C TYR A 132 -18.87 -11.47 2.71
N LEU A 133 -19.62 -12.18 3.52
CA LEU A 133 -20.27 -13.45 3.15
C LEU A 133 -21.49 -13.31 2.23
N ARG A 134 -22.01 -12.10 2.00
CA ARG A 134 -23.20 -11.87 1.18
C ARG A 134 -23.03 -10.63 0.31
N ASP A 135 -23.47 -10.76 -0.94
CA ASP A 135 -23.66 -9.60 -1.81
C ASP A 135 -25.05 -8.94 -1.56
N GLU A 136 -25.33 -7.84 -2.28
CA GLU A 136 -26.61 -7.11 -2.17
C GLU A 136 -27.83 -7.96 -2.56
N GLU A 137 -27.60 -9.02 -3.37
CA GLU A 137 -28.65 -9.97 -3.78
C GLU A 137 -28.83 -11.12 -2.77
N GLY A 138 -28.08 -11.12 -1.67
CA GLY A 138 -28.10 -12.15 -0.63
C GLY A 138 -27.38 -13.44 -1.00
N LYS A 139 -26.65 -13.47 -2.12
CA LYS A 139 -25.85 -14.62 -2.52
C LYS A 139 -24.59 -14.72 -1.67
N SER A 140 -24.22 -15.93 -1.32
CA SER A 140 -23.02 -16.19 -0.53
C SER A 140 -21.76 -15.88 -1.31
N ILE A 141 -20.89 -15.07 -0.75
CA ILE A 141 -19.51 -14.82 -1.22
C ILE A 141 -18.60 -15.71 -0.38
N GLN A 142 -17.92 -16.65 -1.00
CA GLN A 142 -17.08 -17.63 -0.29
C GLN A 142 -15.59 -17.48 -0.59
N THR A 143 -15.25 -16.77 -1.66
CA THR A 143 -13.87 -16.63 -2.10
C THR A 143 -13.54 -15.18 -2.48
N PRO A 144 -12.27 -14.77 -2.38
CA PRO A 144 -11.83 -13.45 -2.85
C PRO A 144 -12.20 -13.18 -4.31
N LEU A 145 -12.17 -14.22 -5.14
CA LEU A 145 -12.52 -14.10 -6.56
C LEU A 145 -14.01 -13.81 -6.78
N GLN A 146 -14.89 -14.43 -6.00
CA GLN A 146 -16.34 -14.16 -6.07
C GLN A 146 -16.64 -12.73 -5.66
N LEU A 147 -16.09 -12.27 -4.53
CA LEU A 147 -16.21 -10.89 -4.09
C LEU A 147 -15.63 -9.93 -5.14
N GLY A 148 -14.43 -10.19 -5.62
CA GLY A 148 -13.80 -9.34 -6.63
C GLY A 148 -14.59 -9.25 -7.94
N ASN A 149 -15.20 -10.34 -8.40
CA ASN A 149 -16.08 -10.32 -9.56
C ASN A 149 -17.36 -9.51 -9.32
N PHE A 150 -17.92 -9.58 -8.12
CA PHE A 150 -19.05 -8.75 -7.71
C PHE A 150 -18.66 -7.26 -7.74
N LEU A 151 -17.60 -6.88 -7.04
CA LEU A 151 -17.10 -5.51 -6.98
C LEU A 151 -16.69 -4.97 -8.37
N LYS A 152 -16.07 -5.82 -9.21
CA LYS A 152 -15.72 -5.45 -10.59
C LYS A 152 -16.95 -5.05 -11.40
N ARG A 153 -18.06 -5.78 -11.25
CA ARG A 153 -19.32 -5.46 -11.93
C ARG A 153 -19.96 -4.20 -11.33
N GLN A 154 -20.11 -4.17 -9.99
CA GLN A 154 -20.75 -3.07 -9.26
C GLN A 154 -20.08 -1.72 -9.57
N TRP A 155 -18.76 -1.68 -9.61
CA TRP A 155 -18.00 -0.44 -9.85
C TRP A 155 -17.59 -0.25 -11.31
N THR A 156 -18.05 -1.10 -12.20
CA THR A 156 -17.72 -1.04 -13.64
C THR A 156 -16.22 -0.90 -13.88
N ILE A 157 -15.42 -1.75 -13.23
CA ILE A 157 -13.97 -1.67 -13.29
C ILE A 157 -13.46 -2.22 -14.62
N GLN A 158 -12.85 -1.35 -15.40
CA GLN A 158 -12.25 -1.63 -16.71
C GLN A 158 -10.83 -1.05 -16.75
N PRO A 159 -9.80 -1.78 -16.28
CA PRO A 159 -8.44 -1.30 -16.31
C PRO A 159 -7.95 -1.14 -17.76
N LYS A 160 -7.23 -0.07 -18.00
CA LYS A 160 -6.60 0.18 -19.31
C LYS A 160 -5.39 -0.73 -19.49
N THR A 161 -5.19 -1.21 -20.71
CA THR A 161 -4.05 -2.07 -21.10
C THR A 161 -3.27 -1.52 -22.30
N ASP A 162 -3.61 -0.32 -22.75
CA ASP A 162 -2.87 0.39 -23.79
C ASP A 162 -1.56 0.98 -23.26
N CYS A 163 -0.59 1.17 -24.13
CA CYS A 163 0.75 1.62 -23.76
C CYS A 163 0.73 2.99 -23.08
N THR A 164 -0.10 3.90 -23.58
CA THR A 164 -0.16 5.30 -23.11
C THR A 164 -0.82 5.47 -21.75
N ALA A 165 -1.50 4.43 -21.24
CA ALA A 165 -2.06 4.44 -19.89
C ALA A 165 -0.97 4.42 -18.79
N CYS A 166 0.20 3.87 -19.12
CA CYS A 166 1.30 3.65 -18.18
C CYS A 166 2.60 4.34 -18.61
N HIS A 167 2.76 4.66 -19.90
CA HIS A 167 3.98 5.24 -20.46
C HIS A 167 3.70 6.62 -21.07
N HIS A 168 4.52 7.61 -20.65
CA HIS A 168 4.48 8.99 -21.14
C HIS A 168 5.84 9.38 -21.69
#